data_bcc9e90d5e0a35b0c8f040cb5467fadf
#
_entry.id   bcc9e90d5e0a35b0c8f040cb5467fadf
#
_cell.length_a   1.000
_cell.length_b   1.000
_cell.length_c   1.000
_cell.angle_alpha   90.00
_cell.angle_beta   90.00
_cell.angle_gamma   90.00
#
_symmetry.space_group_name_H-M   'P 1'
#
loop_
_entity.id
_entity.type
_entity.pdbx_description
1 polymer ?
#
loop_
_entity_poly.entity_id
_entity_poly.type
_entity_poly.pdbx_seq_one_letter_code
_entity_poly.pdbx_strand_id
1 'polypeptide(L)'
;MKLIFMRHGEARDNVEQVFSSDNLSCSLLTIEGIQKVQENARKLGRIDKVYYSPIFRTVQTANLVREYMPSVEFVTEDRIREIDYGTYNQKKNDSILDDVRRKQKEGDFFIRFGRYGENKFEIYNRLLSFLEDLENKNFTNNNILIISHGSIISSLMRILNIKSAHLNKGDFICIDNIDFDEARKTRNELTKITQEYISHREHITSRVNYLKSRDYLSLVASRQYNDINFSNMVLTELCEGFNDDLKLVSSINGGADISQNSQVICVCIFRNFGDFFQKWIAHYIDIGVNKFVLVGCGEPEELDLIKRQVDGLNIDVDVWRWSDVFNCNKECAIKQRIIDYYGINKWYLLVDSDELFIFPDFRKTDIGDYTIKLEQDKVLLTKSLMVDIYPKGNILSKKNLAEWRYVDKSGYCCESRPGDFLRFYGGMRTRVFGIKSSIQKISLFKYTGNEFIANDHFIYPYELNNIPLRHILLHYKFQPDFLGYYKTLINEGVHWNDSSEYKKYLSVIEANNEIDLYDEYISMEVDYDTIFELLK
;
A
#
# COMPACT_ATOMS: atom_id res chain seq x y z
N MET A 1 35.64 3.24 17.17
CA MET A 1 34.53 3.53 16.25
C MET A 1 34.36 5.03 16.09
N LYS A 2 34.05 5.46 14.86
CA LYS A 2 33.73 6.86 14.55
C LYS A 2 32.25 6.93 14.18
N LEU A 3 31.50 7.81 14.81
CA LEU A 3 30.13 8.13 14.40
C LEU A 3 30.10 9.45 13.63
N ILE A 4 29.39 9.42 12.52
CA ILE A 4 29.14 10.61 11.72
C ILE A 4 27.62 10.84 11.77
N PHE A 5 27.20 11.96 12.33
CA PHE A 5 25.79 12.34 12.38
C PHE A 5 25.50 13.32 11.25
N MET A 6 24.55 13.00 10.39
CA MET A 6 24.08 13.88 9.32
C MET A 6 22.61 14.20 9.52
N ARG A 7 22.27 15.46 9.55
CA ARG A 7 20.88 15.89 9.54
C ARG A 7 20.35 15.87 8.12
N HIS A 8 19.13 15.40 7.93
CA HIS A 8 18.47 15.42 6.61
C HIS A 8 18.52 16.81 5.97
N GLY A 9 18.49 16.89 4.65
CA GLY A 9 18.40 18.13 3.89
C GLY A 9 17.16 18.95 4.24
N GLU A 10 17.12 20.23 3.89
CA GLU A 10 15.93 21.03 4.06
C GLU A 10 14.75 20.42 3.31
N ALA A 11 13.61 20.32 3.97
CA ALA A 11 12.38 19.76 3.43
C ALA A 11 11.23 20.77 3.56
N ARG A 12 10.14 20.54 2.84
CA ARG A 12 8.98 21.44 2.76
C ARG A 12 8.40 21.79 4.14
N ASP A 13 8.25 20.80 5.03
CA ASP A 13 7.78 21.00 6.41
C ASP A 13 8.67 21.97 7.22
N ASN A 14 9.97 21.98 6.91
CA ASN A 14 10.88 22.92 7.55
C ASN A 14 10.68 24.38 7.07
N VAL A 15 10.35 24.56 5.80
CA VAL A 15 10.04 25.88 5.23
C VAL A 15 8.69 26.37 5.77
N GLU A 16 7.70 25.50 5.82
CA GLU A 16 6.37 25.76 6.37
C GLU A 16 6.34 25.88 7.90
N GLN A 17 7.44 25.51 8.56
CA GLN A 17 7.61 25.52 10.02
C GLN A 17 6.54 24.68 10.74
N VAL A 18 6.22 23.50 10.20
CA VAL A 18 5.30 22.55 10.81
C VAL A 18 6.04 21.33 11.39
N PHE A 19 5.45 20.73 12.43
CA PHE A 19 5.94 19.46 12.95
C PHE A 19 5.61 18.33 11.98
N SER A 20 6.56 17.47 11.71
CA SER A 20 6.39 16.32 10.82
C SER A 20 7.13 15.13 11.41
N SER A 21 6.38 14.24 12.04
CA SER A 21 6.91 13.05 12.72
C SER A 21 6.72 11.77 11.93
N ASP A 22 6.09 11.83 10.76
CA ASP A 22 5.80 10.69 9.90
C ASP A 22 5.83 11.06 8.42
N ASN A 23 5.44 10.12 7.57
CA ASN A 23 5.40 10.30 6.13
C ASN A 23 4.04 10.79 5.59
N LEU A 24 3.06 11.07 6.45
CA LEU A 24 1.71 11.46 6.03
C LEU A 24 1.71 12.81 5.30
N SER A 25 2.61 13.72 5.66
CA SER A 25 2.75 15.02 5.00
C SER A 25 3.45 14.97 3.65
N CYS A 26 4.05 13.83 3.29
CA CYS A 26 4.89 13.70 2.09
C CYS A 26 5.91 14.84 1.94
N SER A 27 6.53 15.27 3.04
CA SER A 27 7.46 16.38 3.05
C SER A 27 8.79 15.99 2.38
N LEU A 28 8.94 16.41 1.14
CA LEU A 28 10.12 16.18 0.32
C LEU A 28 11.18 17.26 0.54
N LEU A 29 12.44 16.94 0.18
CA LEU A 29 13.52 17.90 0.21
C LEU A 29 13.27 19.06 -0.78
N THR A 30 13.64 20.27 -0.36
CA THR A 30 13.70 21.41 -1.27
C THR A 30 14.88 21.27 -2.24
N ILE A 31 14.90 22.06 -3.30
CA ILE A 31 16.04 22.08 -4.25
C ILE A 31 17.33 22.46 -3.51
N GLU A 32 17.26 23.44 -2.64
CA GLU A 32 18.37 23.88 -1.79
C GLU A 32 18.82 22.77 -0.84
N GLY A 33 17.86 22.04 -0.27
CA GLY A 33 18.12 20.87 0.57
C GLY A 33 18.85 19.75 -0.19
N ILE A 34 18.44 19.45 -1.42
CA ILE A 34 19.09 18.47 -2.30
C ILE A 34 20.54 18.91 -2.60
N GLN A 35 20.74 20.15 -3.06
CA GLN A 35 22.06 20.69 -3.39
C GLN A 35 23.00 20.63 -2.19
N LYS A 36 22.54 21.05 -1.02
CA LYS A 36 23.33 21.03 0.21
C LYS A 36 23.74 19.61 0.62
N VAL A 37 22.83 18.65 0.52
CA VAL A 37 23.13 17.24 0.80
C VAL A 37 24.19 16.70 -0.16
N GLN A 38 24.05 16.97 -1.46
CA GLN A 38 25.02 16.53 -2.48
C GLN A 38 26.40 17.15 -2.27
N GLU A 39 26.47 18.43 -1.94
CA GLU A 39 27.74 19.10 -1.60
C GLU A 39 28.44 18.46 -0.40
N ASN A 40 27.68 18.13 0.63
CA ASN A 40 28.22 17.54 1.85
C ASN A 40 28.51 16.04 1.71
N ALA A 41 27.74 15.31 0.90
CA ALA A 41 28.00 13.90 0.58
C ALA A 41 29.40 13.73 -0.06
N ARG A 42 29.81 14.67 -0.94
CA ARG A 42 31.17 14.68 -1.54
C ARG A 42 32.31 14.88 -0.54
N LYS A 43 32.01 15.47 0.62
CA LYS A 43 33.00 15.75 1.69
C LYS A 43 33.07 14.60 2.72
N LEU A 44 32.11 13.67 2.69
CA LEU A 44 32.16 12.47 3.52
C LEU A 44 33.38 11.63 3.12
N GLY A 45 34.20 11.28 4.09
CA GLY A 45 35.32 10.36 3.90
C GLY A 45 34.82 8.91 3.76
N ARG A 46 35.71 7.96 4.06
CA ARG A 46 35.35 6.54 4.08
C ARG A 46 34.22 6.30 5.09
N ILE A 47 33.14 5.67 4.60
CA ILE A 47 32.00 5.19 5.40
C ILE A 47 31.91 3.67 5.20
N ASP A 48 31.75 2.93 6.29
CA ASP A 48 31.67 1.47 6.26
C ASP A 48 30.21 0.99 6.33
N LYS A 49 29.31 1.78 6.96
CA LYS A 49 27.88 1.49 7.02
C LYS A 49 27.06 2.76 7.26
N VAL A 50 25.84 2.78 6.73
CA VAL A 50 24.88 3.89 6.90
C VAL A 50 23.60 3.37 7.56
N TYR A 51 23.18 4.02 8.65
CA TYR A 51 21.86 3.90 9.22
C TYR A 51 21.06 5.16 8.95
N TYR A 52 19.79 5.04 8.54
CA TYR A 52 18.96 6.20 8.26
C TYR A 52 17.51 5.99 8.75
N SER A 53 16.89 7.08 9.18
CA SER A 53 15.49 7.11 9.60
C SER A 53 14.55 6.80 8.42
N PRO A 54 13.40 6.10 8.64
CA PRO A 54 12.44 5.78 7.58
C PRO A 54 11.61 6.97 7.09
N ILE A 55 11.78 8.17 7.66
CA ILE A 55 11.02 9.36 7.26
C ILE A 55 11.51 9.88 5.90
N PHE A 56 10.61 10.26 5.00
CA PHE A 56 10.91 10.58 3.59
C PHE A 56 12.10 11.51 3.39
N ARG A 57 12.18 12.63 4.10
CA ARG A 57 13.30 13.57 3.97
C ARG A 57 14.66 12.95 4.32
N THR A 58 14.70 11.98 5.24
CA THR A 58 15.91 11.21 5.56
C THR A 58 16.18 10.12 4.53
N VAL A 59 15.16 9.47 4.02
CA VAL A 59 15.28 8.48 2.91
C VAL A 59 15.83 9.16 1.66
N GLN A 60 15.30 10.34 1.28
CA GLN A 60 15.83 11.11 0.15
C GLN A 60 17.29 11.52 0.39
N THR A 61 17.60 12.00 1.60
CA THR A 61 18.98 12.33 1.97
C THR A 61 19.90 11.11 1.83
N ALA A 62 19.48 9.96 2.33
CA ALA A 62 20.23 8.71 2.24
C ALA A 62 20.42 8.27 0.78
N ASN A 63 19.44 8.41 -0.08
CA ASN A 63 19.54 8.08 -1.50
C ASN A 63 20.54 9.00 -2.22
N LEU A 64 20.52 10.30 -1.94
CA LEU A 64 21.52 11.24 -2.48
C LEU A 64 22.93 10.91 -2.02
N VAL A 65 23.10 10.52 -0.75
CA VAL A 65 24.41 10.08 -0.23
C VAL A 65 24.87 8.78 -0.88
N ARG A 66 23.94 7.84 -1.11
CA ARG A 66 24.23 6.53 -1.76
C ARG A 66 24.82 6.68 -3.16
N GLU A 67 24.45 7.72 -3.91
CA GLU A 67 25.02 7.99 -5.24
C GLU A 67 26.56 8.15 -5.21
N TYR A 68 27.11 8.63 -4.08
CA TYR A 68 28.56 8.84 -3.89
C TYR A 68 29.28 7.64 -3.26
N MET A 69 28.55 6.67 -2.73
CA MET A 69 29.12 5.48 -2.08
C MET A 69 28.25 4.21 -2.34
N PRO A 70 28.12 3.79 -3.61
CA PRO A 70 27.18 2.76 -4.02
C PRO A 70 27.49 1.36 -3.47
N SER A 71 28.70 1.11 -3.00
CA SER A 71 29.11 -0.18 -2.41
C SER A 71 28.89 -0.27 -0.90
N VAL A 72 28.47 0.82 -0.25
CA VAL A 72 28.22 0.85 1.21
C VAL A 72 26.83 0.31 1.50
N GLU A 73 26.71 -0.47 2.57
CA GLU A 73 25.40 -0.94 3.05
C GLU A 73 24.62 0.17 3.72
N PHE A 74 23.37 0.38 3.27
CA PHE A 74 22.41 1.33 3.84
C PHE A 74 21.27 0.57 4.52
N VAL A 75 21.07 0.81 5.80
CA VAL A 75 20.07 0.13 6.64
C VAL A 75 19.07 1.14 7.17
N THR A 76 17.80 0.90 6.93
CA THR A 76 16.71 1.66 7.56
C THR A 76 16.64 1.31 9.04
N GLU A 77 16.53 2.32 9.90
CA GLU A 77 16.53 2.14 11.35
C GLU A 77 15.42 2.99 12.00
N ASP A 78 14.36 2.32 12.44
CA ASP A 78 13.19 3.01 13.01
C ASP A 78 13.48 3.70 14.35
N ARG A 79 14.42 3.15 15.14
CA ARG A 79 14.77 3.73 16.45
C ARG A 79 15.39 5.13 16.36
N ILE A 80 15.86 5.56 15.16
CA ILE A 80 16.38 6.92 14.92
C ILE A 80 15.40 7.80 14.14
N ARG A 81 14.11 7.44 14.05
CA ARG A 81 13.06 8.28 13.46
C ARG A 81 12.85 9.57 14.27
N GLU A 82 12.20 10.58 13.66
CA GLU A 82 11.86 11.83 14.35
C GLU A 82 10.99 11.56 15.59
N ILE A 83 11.00 12.50 16.54
CA ILE A 83 10.10 12.48 17.69
C ILE A 83 8.66 12.42 17.19
N ASP A 84 7.87 11.53 17.77
CA ASP A 84 6.44 11.54 17.52
C ASP A 84 5.77 12.68 18.31
N TYR A 85 5.34 13.68 17.58
CA TYR A 85 4.67 14.85 18.16
C TYR A 85 3.17 14.62 18.45
N GLY A 86 2.62 13.43 18.20
CA GLY A 86 1.23 13.09 18.47
C GLY A 86 0.26 14.07 17.81
N THR A 87 -0.67 14.63 18.59
CA THR A 87 -1.65 15.60 18.10
C THR A 87 -1.06 16.97 17.70
N TYR A 88 0.24 17.18 17.91
CA TYR A 88 0.95 18.36 17.40
C TYR A 88 1.51 18.15 16.00
N ASN A 89 1.52 16.92 15.49
CA ASN A 89 1.94 16.65 14.13
C ASN A 89 1.14 17.50 13.12
N GLN A 90 1.79 18.03 12.09
CA GLN A 90 1.24 18.96 11.09
C GLN A 90 0.79 20.34 11.64
N LYS A 91 1.04 20.65 12.90
CA LYS A 91 0.82 22.00 13.45
C LYS A 91 2.06 22.86 13.31
N LYS A 92 1.86 24.19 13.26
CA LYS A 92 2.97 25.15 13.21
C LYS A 92 3.84 25.04 14.46
N ASN A 93 5.15 25.11 14.24
CA ASN A 93 6.15 25.13 15.30
C ASN A 93 6.30 26.55 15.87
N ASP A 94 5.30 26.98 16.60
CA ASP A 94 5.30 28.16 17.43
C ASP A 94 5.59 27.80 18.89
N SER A 95 5.06 28.54 19.85
CA SER A 95 5.24 28.28 21.28
C SER A 95 4.60 26.97 21.81
N ILE A 96 3.96 26.17 20.95
CA ILE A 96 3.20 24.98 21.37
C ILE A 96 4.02 23.96 22.16
N LEU A 97 5.33 23.91 21.95
CA LEU A 97 6.24 22.99 22.65
C LEU A 97 6.91 23.61 23.88
N ASP A 98 6.73 24.88 24.15
CA ASP A 98 7.51 25.56 25.20
C ASP A 98 7.22 25.00 26.59
N ASP A 99 5.95 24.68 26.87
CA ASP A 99 5.56 24.07 28.15
C ASP A 99 6.14 22.64 28.29
N VAL A 100 6.05 21.83 27.23
CA VAL A 100 6.62 20.46 27.21
C VAL A 100 8.13 20.53 27.44
N ARG A 101 8.83 21.40 26.72
CA ARG A 101 10.28 21.57 26.84
C ARG A 101 10.70 22.07 28.22
N ARG A 102 9.91 22.99 28.82
CA ARG A 102 10.15 23.49 30.18
C ARG A 102 10.04 22.36 31.20
N LYS A 103 8.94 21.60 31.19
CA LYS A 103 8.71 20.48 32.10
C LYS A 103 9.75 19.37 31.95
N GLN A 104 10.16 19.06 30.72
CA GLN A 104 11.25 18.11 30.48
C GLN A 104 12.61 18.59 31.07
N LYS A 105 12.89 19.91 31.07
CA LYS A 105 14.05 20.48 31.72
C LYS A 105 13.97 20.42 33.24
N GLU A 106 12.75 20.49 33.80
CA GLU A 106 12.46 20.35 35.23
C GLU A 106 12.51 18.88 35.70
N GLY A 107 12.80 17.92 34.78
CA GLY A 107 12.97 16.52 35.10
C GLY A 107 11.74 15.63 34.83
N ASP A 108 10.66 16.17 34.27
CA ASP A 108 9.50 15.34 33.89
C ASP A 108 9.79 14.54 32.62
N PHE A 109 10.12 13.26 32.81
CA PHE A 109 10.39 12.32 31.72
C PHE A 109 9.12 11.83 31.01
N PHE A 110 7.95 11.97 31.64
CA PHE A 110 6.70 11.36 31.16
C PHE A 110 5.77 12.33 30.45
N ILE A 111 6.09 13.64 30.46
CA ILE A 111 5.30 14.59 29.69
C ILE A 111 5.41 14.32 28.20
N ARG A 112 4.25 14.20 27.55
CA ARG A 112 4.15 13.85 26.13
C ARG A 112 4.11 15.06 25.22
N PHE A 113 4.63 14.88 24.02
CA PHE A 113 4.39 15.79 22.91
C PHE A 113 2.96 15.56 22.39
N GLY A 114 2.08 16.51 22.62
CA GLY A 114 0.67 16.35 22.29
C GLY A 114 -0.02 15.23 23.08
N ARG A 115 -1.23 14.88 22.68
CA ARG A 115 -2.03 13.89 23.43
C ARG A 115 -1.47 12.47 23.37
N TYR A 116 -0.86 12.06 22.26
CA TYR A 116 -0.41 10.68 22.02
C TYR A 116 1.04 10.60 21.56
N GLY A 117 1.76 11.71 21.56
CA GLY A 117 3.14 11.75 21.14
C GLY A 117 4.09 11.02 22.10
N GLU A 118 5.34 10.88 21.71
CA GLU A 118 6.36 10.31 22.57
C GLU A 118 6.63 11.19 23.79
N ASN A 119 7.13 10.61 24.85
CA ASN A 119 7.75 11.31 25.96
C ASN A 119 9.28 11.07 25.96
N LYS A 120 9.99 11.75 26.83
CA LYS A 120 11.45 11.65 26.91
C LYS A 120 11.93 10.25 27.27
N PHE A 121 11.19 9.53 28.13
CA PHE A 121 11.51 8.15 28.50
C PHE A 121 11.48 7.22 27.28
N GLU A 122 10.44 7.29 26.46
CA GLU A 122 10.28 6.46 25.27
C GLU A 122 11.35 6.77 24.21
N ILE A 123 11.62 8.07 23.97
CA ILE A 123 12.66 8.50 23.04
C ILE A 123 14.02 7.96 23.46
N TYR A 124 14.40 8.15 24.74
CA TYR A 124 15.70 7.70 25.23
C TYR A 124 15.80 6.17 25.21
N ASN A 125 14.73 5.47 25.54
CA ASN A 125 14.73 4.01 25.55
C ASN A 125 15.01 3.44 24.16
N ARG A 126 14.36 3.93 23.09
CA ARG A 126 14.64 3.47 21.71
C ARG A 126 16.04 3.84 21.22
N LEU A 127 16.52 5.05 21.55
CA LEU A 127 17.86 5.49 21.17
C LEU A 127 18.97 4.69 21.88
N LEU A 128 18.79 4.39 23.16
CA LEU A 128 19.72 3.53 23.91
C LEU A 128 19.76 2.13 23.35
N SER A 129 18.59 1.55 22.99
CA SER A 129 18.55 0.24 22.35
C SER A 129 19.31 0.22 21.01
N PHE A 130 19.25 1.30 20.24
CA PHE A 130 20.04 1.43 19.01
C PHE A 130 21.56 1.52 19.31
N LEU A 131 21.96 2.31 20.29
CA LEU A 131 23.37 2.47 20.68
C LEU A 131 23.95 1.17 21.23
N GLU A 132 23.20 0.43 22.05
CA GLU A 132 23.57 -0.89 22.57
C GLU A 132 23.82 -1.89 21.43
N ASP A 133 22.96 -1.90 20.39
CA ASP A 133 23.18 -2.73 19.22
C ASP A 133 24.43 -2.32 18.43
N LEU A 134 24.74 -1.02 18.34
CA LEU A 134 25.96 -0.56 17.70
C LEU A 134 27.21 -1.00 18.48
N GLU A 135 27.17 -0.91 19.81
CA GLU A 135 28.25 -1.36 20.67
C GLU A 135 28.47 -2.87 20.56
N ASN A 136 27.40 -3.67 20.65
CA ASN A 136 27.44 -5.15 20.60
C ASN A 136 27.95 -5.69 19.26
N LYS A 137 27.76 -4.97 18.16
CA LYS A 137 28.28 -5.36 16.83
C LYS A 137 29.78 -5.18 16.65
N ASN A 138 30.49 -4.70 17.66
CA ASN A 138 31.95 -4.54 17.70
C ASN A 138 32.53 -3.77 16.47
N PHE A 139 31.91 -2.69 16.07
CA PHE A 139 32.39 -1.82 14.98
C PHE A 139 33.63 -1.00 15.36
N THR A 140 34.61 -1.59 16.04
CA THR A 140 35.72 -0.87 16.70
C THR A 140 36.53 0.05 15.77
N ASN A 141 36.67 -0.30 14.50
CA ASN A 141 37.42 0.48 13.51
C ASN A 141 36.55 1.01 12.36
N ASN A 142 35.22 0.99 12.52
CA ASN A 142 34.30 1.39 11.46
C ASN A 142 33.90 2.87 11.60
N ASN A 143 33.63 3.47 10.45
CA ASN A 143 33.03 4.78 10.29
C ASN A 143 31.54 4.57 9.99
N ILE A 144 30.67 4.87 10.93
CA ILE A 144 29.22 4.68 10.82
C ILE A 144 28.56 6.03 10.59
N LEU A 145 27.84 6.17 9.48
CA LEU A 145 27.04 7.36 9.19
C LEU A 145 25.60 7.12 9.68
N ILE A 146 25.08 8.09 10.44
CA ILE A 146 23.70 8.10 10.95
C ILE A 146 22.99 9.31 10.36
N ILE A 147 22.01 9.07 9.48
CA ILE A 147 21.21 10.11 8.85
C ILE A 147 19.86 10.19 9.58
N SER A 148 19.62 11.31 10.27
CA SER A 148 18.44 11.45 11.10
C SER A 148 17.99 12.92 11.20
N HIS A 149 17.27 13.26 12.26
CA HIS A 149 16.60 14.53 12.51
C HIS A 149 17.32 15.32 13.59
N GLY A 150 17.16 16.65 13.56
CA GLY A 150 17.90 17.53 14.49
C GLY A 150 17.65 17.19 15.97
N SER A 151 16.40 16.89 16.34
CA SER A 151 16.01 16.52 17.71
C SER A 151 16.62 15.21 18.17
N ILE A 152 16.64 14.23 17.27
CA ILE A 152 17.16 12.88 17.53
C ILE A 152 18.69 12.91 17.63
N ILE A 153 19.36 13.58 16.69
CA ILE A 153 20.81 13.73 16.74
C ILE A 153 21.24 14.45 18.04
N SER A 154 20.52 15.51 18.42
CA SER A 154 20.78 16.20 19.69
C SER A 154 20.57 15.30 20.91
N SER A 155 19.60 14.39 20.85
CA SER A 155 19.34 13.41 21.93
C SER A 155 20.41 12.33 21.99
N LEU A 156 20.85 11.78 20.85
CA LEU A 156 21.97 10.83 20.77
C LEU A 156 23.26 11.47 21.32
N MET A 157 23.56 12.69 20.92
CA MET A 157 24.74 13.42 21.43
C MET A 157 24.68 13.62 22.96
N ARG A 158 23.50 13.93 23.52
CA ARG A 158 23.32 14.02 24.98
C ARG A 158 23.53 12.70 25.69
N ILE A 159 22.95 11.63 25.17
CA ILE A 159 23.10 10.28 25.75
C ILE A 159 24.59 9.87 25.78
N LEU A 160 25.35 10.26 24.77
CA LEU A 160 26.79 9.99 24.66
C LEU A 160 27.67 11.06 25.35
N ASN A 161 27.05 12.01 26.05
CA ASN A 161 27.74 13.16 26.71
C ASN A 161 28.63 13.95 25.74
N ILE A 162 28.22 14.03 24.48
CA ILE A 162 28.91 14.81 23.46
C ILE A 162 28.34 16.24 23.49
N LYS A 163 29.23 17.25 23.50
CA LYS A 163 28.80 18.65 23.44
C LYS A 163 27.94 18.88 22.20
N SER A 164 26.67 19.21 22.43
CA SER A 164 25.71 19.43 21.35
C SER A 164 26.12 20.59 20.47
N ALA A 165 26.35 20.35 19.20
CA ALA A 165 26.45 21.37 18.16
C ALA A 165 25.10 21.47 17.44
N HIS A 166 24.65 22.70 17.15
CA HIS A 166 23.48 22.87 16.28
C HIS A 166 23.87 22.48 14.86
N LEU A 167 23.28 21.39 14.36
CA LEU A 167 23.51 20.93 13.01
C LEU A 167 22.47 21.54 12.08
N ASN A 168 22.90 22.31 11.07
CA ASN A 168 21.98 22.79 10.04
C ASN A 168 21.51 21.62 9.17
N LYS A 169 20.42 21.82 8.44
CA LYS A 169 19.86 20.83 7.55
C LYS A 169 20.85 20.50 6.43
N GLY A 170 21.08 19.22 6.18
CA GLY A 170 22.07 18.72 5.23
C GLY A 170 23.53 18.74 5.73
N ASP A 171 23.81 19.31 6.90
CA ASP A 171 25.17 19.30 7.49
C ASP A 171 25.45 18.00 8.24
N PHE A 172 26.73 17.69 8.43
CA PHE A 172 27.19 16.54 9.22
C PHE A 172 28.29 16.92 10.20
N ILE A 173 28.47 16.11 11.22
CA ILE A 173 29.55 16.19 12.20
C ILE A 173 30.17 14.81 12.41
N CYS A 174 31.48 14.78 12.55
CA CYS A 174 32.26 13.59 12.83
C CYS A 174 32.67 13.54 14.29
N ILE A 175 32.45 12.42 14.94
CA ILE A 175 32.86 12.20 16.33
C ILE A 175 33.74 10.95 16.38
N ASP A 176 34.97 11.13 16.75
CA ASP A 176 35.95 10.06 16.91
C ASP A 176 35.91 9.48 18.33
N ASN A 177 36.32 8.26 18.50
CA ASN A 177 36.51 7.59 19.81
C ASN A 177 35.26 7.62 20.71
N ILE A 178 34.13 7.12 20.18
CA ILE A 178 32.88 7.04 20.95
C ILE A 178 33.06 6.17 22.19
N ASP A 179 32.71 6.73 23.33
CA ASP A 179 32.60 6.04 24.60
C ASP A 179 31.12 5.81 24.94
N PHE A 180 30.75 4.54 25.18
CA PHE A 180 29.39 4.13 25.52
C PHE A 180 29.11 4.12 27.03
N ASP A 181 30.08 4.46 27.89
CA ASP A 181 29.88 4.47 29.35
C ASP A 181 28.74 5.41 29.78
N GLU A 182 28.61 6.55 29.13
CA GLU A 182 27.53 7.50 29.40
C GLU A 182 26.17 6.97 28.95
N ALA A 183 26.12 6.26 27.81
CA ALA A 183 24.91 5.57 27.38
C ALA A 183 24.49 4.50 28.40
N ARG A 184 25.42 3.72 28.93
CA ARG A 184 25.16 2.75 30.01
C ARG A 184 24.68 3.41 31.31
N LYS A 185 25.23 4.56 31.70
CA LYS A 185 24.73 5.33 32.85
C LYS A 185 23.29 5.79 32.64
N THR A 186 22.99 6.36 31.47
CA THR A 186 21.63 6.77 31.11
C THR A 186 20.67 5.59 31.11
N ARG A 187 21.09 4.40 30.62
CA ARG A 187 20.29 3.15 30.70
C ARG A 187 19.96 2.78 32.14
N ASN A 188 20.94 2.85 33.03
CA ASN A 188 20.74 2.54 34.45
C ASN A 188 19.76 3.53 35.11
N GLU A 189 19.80 4.82 34.75
CA GLU A 189 18.83 5.80 35.23
C GLU A 189 17.42 5.48 34.74
N LEU A 190 17.23 5.20 33.45
CA LEU A 190 15.92 4.82 32.92
C LEU A 190 15.39 3.53 33.59
N THR A 191 16.25 2.57 33.88
CA THR A 191 15.85 1.34 34.58
C THR A 191 15.25 1.64 35.95
N LYS A 192 15.80 2.62 36.69
CA LYS A 192 15.27 2.99 38.01
C LYS A 192 13.86 3.57 37.94
N ILE A 193 13.51 4.30 36.88
CA ILE A 193 12.19 4.93 36.71
C ILE A 193 11.21 4.08 35.89
N THR A 194 11.60 2.85 35.49
CA THR A 194 10.73 1.99 34.68
C THR A 194 9.42 1.64 35.39
N GLN A 195 9.47 1.41 36.71
CA GLN A 195 8.26 1.07 37.48
C GLN A 195 7.29 2.27 37.56
N GLU A 196 7.83 3.48 37.66
CA GLU A 196 7.03 4.69 37.59
C GLU A 196 6.35 4.84 36.21
N TYR A 197 7.09 4.58 35.12
CA TYR A 197 6.53 4.55 33.75
C TYR A 197 5.38 3.53 33.62
N ILE A 198 5.56 2.32 34.15
CA ILE A 198 4.53 1.26 34.11
C ILE A 198 3.29 1.65 34.90
N SER A 199 3.42 2.44 35.97
CA SER A 199 2.27 2.91 36.75
C SER A 199 1.33 3.84 35.97
N HIS A 200 1.80 4.47 34.90
CA HIS A 200 0.99 5.27 33.96
C HIS A 200 0.25 4.40 32.91
N ARG A 201 -0.27 3.25 33.30
CA ARG A 201 -0.80 2.21 32.42
C ARG A 201 -1.86 2.66 31.43
N GLU A 202 -2.79 3.52 31.84
CA GLU A 202 -3.85 4.03 30.94
C GLU A 202 -3.28 4.87 29.79
N HIS A 203 -2.30 5.73 30.10
CA HIS A 203 -1.61 6.52 29.09
C HIS A 203 -0.78 5.67 28.14
N ILE A 204 -0.19 4.60 28.65
CA ILE A 204 0.58 3.63 27.83
C ILE A 204 -0.38 2.88 26.89
N THR A 205 -1.52 2.39 27.39
CA THR A 205 -2.52 1.67 26.58
C THR A 205 -3.08 2.56 25.48
N SER A 206 -3.44 3.79 25.79
CA SER A 206 -3.92 4.77 24.80
C SER A 206 -2.85 5.08 23.75
N ARG A 207 -1.58 5.19 24.17
CA ARG A 207 -0.44 5.38 23.27
C ARG A 207 -0.23 4.18 22.36
N VAL A 208 -0.27 2.95 22.89
CA VAL A 208 -0.10 1.72 22.10
C VAL A 208 -1.20 1.58 21.05
N ASN A 209 -2.45 1.88 21.42
CA ASN A 209 -3.57 1.86 20.47
C ASN A 209 -3.40 2.90 19.35
N TYR A 210 -2.98 4.10 19.71
CA TYR A 210 -2.66 5.16 18.76
C TYR A 210 -1.51 4.75 17.82
N LEU A 211 -0.42 4.15 18.34
CA LEU A 211 0.70 3.67 17.54
C LEU A 211 0.27 2.57 16.58
N LYS A 212 -0.53 1.60 17.03
CA LYS A 212 -1.04 0.54 16.15
C LYS A 212 -1.81 1.10 14.95
N SER A 213 -2.60 2.15 15.15
CA SER A 213 -3.28 2.82 14.04
C SER A 213 -2.32 3.58 13.13
N ARG A 214 -1.27 4.17 13.67
CA ARG A 214 -0.27 4.95 12.91
C ARG A 214 0.81 4.12 12.25
N ASP A 215 1.24 3.01 12.85
CA ASP A 215 2.23 2.12 12.23
C ASP A 215 1.71 1.60 10.90
N TYR A 216 0.43 1.29 10.82
CA TYR A 216 -0.22 0.96 9.57
C TYR A 216 -0.14 2.12 8.55
N LEU A 217 -0.51 3.34 8.97
CA LEU A 217 -0.48 4.53 8.14
C LEU A 217 0.96 4.91 7.73
N SER A 218 1.91 4.79 8.64
CA SER A 218 3.32 5.06 8.38
C SER A 218 3.92 4.04 7.41
N LEU A 219 3.55 2.76 7.56
CA LEU A 219 3.93 1.69 6.63
C LEU A 219 3.39 1.97 5.23
N VAL A 220 2.12 2.33 5.13
CA VAL A 220 1.49 2.70 3.86
C VAL A 220 2.16 3.93 3.25
N ALA A 221 2.39 4.98 4.04
CA ALA A 221 3.04 6.21 3.58
C ALA A 221 4.50 6.00 3.17
N SER A 222 5.26 5.16 3.87
CA SER A 222 6.66 4.89 3.55
C SER A 222 6.86 4.23 2.18
N ARG A 223 5.82 3.57 1.66
CA ARG A 223 5.83 2.92 0.36
C ARG A 223 5.57 3.87 -0.82
N GLN A 224 5.25 5.15 -0.57
CA GLN A 224 4.73 6.07 -1.58
C GLN A 224 5.71 7.15 -2.04
N TYR A 225 6.97 6.84 -2.00
CA TYR A 225 8.03 7.80 -2.16
C TYR A 225 8.04 8.60 -3.49
N ASN A 226 7.48 8.10 -4.58
CA ASN A 226 7.67 8.69 -5.91
C ASN A 226 6.43 9.29 -6.58
N ASP A 227 5.21 9.13 -6.06
CA ASP A 227 4.02 9.72 -6.68
C ASP A 227 3.06 10.34 -5.68
N ILE A 228 3.23 11.65 -5.50
CA ILE A 228 2.56 12.44 -4.47
C ILE A 228 1.06 12.62 -4.73
N ASN A 229 0.63 12.68 -5.99
CA ASN A 229 -0.74 13.10 -6.30
C ASN A 229 -1.78 11.98 -6.22
N PHE A 230 -1.41 10.77 -6.58
CA PHE A 230 -2.33 9.64 -6.61
C PHE A 230 -2.45 8.96 -5.24
N SER A 231 -1.33 8.83 -4.59
CA SER A 231 -1.15 8.22 -3.28
C SER A 231 -1.92 8.94 -2.17
N ASN A 232 -2.03 10.26 -2.24
CA ASN A 232 -2.73 11.04 -1.23
C ASN A 232 -4.22 10.69 -1.13
N MET A 233 -4.87 10.30 -2.22
CA MET A 233 -6.30 9.96 -2.20
C MET A 233 -6.54 8.65 -1.45
N VAL A 234 -5.81 7.60 -1.78
CA VAL A 234 -5.92 6.31 -1.08
C VAL A 234 -5.44 6.41 0.36
N LEU A 235 -4.40 7.20 0.62
CA LEU A 235 -3.91 7.45 1.98
C LEU A 235 -4.90 8.22 2.83
N THR A 236 -5.54 9.25 2.29
CA THR A 236 -6.57 9.99 2.99
C THR A 236 -7.66 9.02 3.45
N GLU A 237 -8.13 8.16 2.56
CA GLU A 237 -9.14 7.16 2.89
C GLU A 237 -8.65 6.13 3.93
N LEU A 238 -7.38 5.72 3.87
CA LEU A 238 -6.77 4.86 4.90
C LEU A 238 -6.62 5.56 6.25
N CYS A 239 -6.46 6.90 6.25
CA CYS A 239 -6.26 7.70 7.46
C CYS A 239 -7.58 8.12 8.13
N GLU A 240 -8.63 8.40 7.37
CA GLU A 240 -9.87 9.02 7.86
C GLU A 240 -10.82 8.07 8.59
N GLY A 241 -10.46 6.82 8.78
CA GLY A 241 -11.14 6.01 9.77
C GLY A 241 -11.94 4.82 9.26
N PHE A 242 -11.26 3.74 8.99
CA PHE A 242 -11.87 2.43 8.78
C PHE A 242 -12.21 1.67 10.07
N ASN A 243 -11.99 2.24 11.25
CA ASN A 243 -11.94 1.44 12.48
C ASN A 243 -13.25 0.75 12.84
N ASP A 244 -14.39 1.27 12.38
CA ASP A 244 -15.70 0.69 12.70
C ASP A 244 -16.48 0.19 11.48
N ASP A 245 -16.06 0.54 10.25
CA ASP A 245 -16.85 0.31 9.05
C ASP A 245 -16.54 -1.01 8.33
N LEU A 246 -15.35 -1.60 8.57
CA LEU A 246 -14.94 -2.88 7.99
C LEU A 246 -14.88 -3.96 9.06
N LYS A 247 -15.82 -4.92 9.04
CA LYS A 247 -15.95 -5.99 10.04
C LYS A 247 -16.05 -7.36 9.41
N LEU A 248 -15.30 -8.32 9.97
CA LEU A 248 -15.52 -9.74 9.69
C LEU A 248 -16.85 -10.16 10.32
N VAL A 249 -17.80 -10.59 9.50
CA VAL A 249 -19.15 -10.96 9.96
C VAL A 249 -19.39 -12.46 9.97
N SER A 250 -18.62 -13.23 9.19
CA SER A 250 -18.73 -14.68 9.16
C SER A 250 -17.45 -15.33 8.63
N SER A 251 -17.10 -16.48 9.19
CA SER A 251 -16.09 -17.39 8.62
C SER A 251 -16.74 -18.76 8.45
N ILE A 252 -16.76 -19.24 7.22
CA ILE A 252 -17.31 -20.54 6.85
C ILE A 252 -16.13 -21.42 6.46
N ASN A 253 -15.94 -22.52 7.18
CA ASN A 253 -14.90 -23.50 6.91
C ASN A 253 -15.53 -24.71 6.23
N GLY A 254 -15.27 -24.87 4.95
CA GLY A 254 -15.80 -25.99 4.14
C GLY A 254 -15.06 -27.30 4.34
N GLY A 255 -14.03 -27.34 5.22
CA GLY A 255 -13.21 -28.53 5.45
C GLY A 255 -12.20 -28.80 4.33
N ALA A 256 -11.91 -27.79 3.52
CA ALA A 256 -10.84 -27.88 2.53
C ALA A 256 -9.51 -28.25 3.21
N ASP A 257 -8.86 -29.30 2.74
CA ASP A 257 -7.53 -29.71 3.22
C ASP A 257 -6.50 -28.68 2.68
N ILE A 258 -6.33 -27.61 3.45
CA ILE A 258 -5.46 -26.52 3.09
C ILE A 258 -4.04 -26.91 3.48
N SER A 259 -3.30 -27.52 2.56
CA SER A 259 -1.85 -27.59 2.68
C SER A 259 -1.32 -26.15 2.75
N GLN A 260 -0.70 -25.76 3.86
CA GLN A 260 -0.31 -24.37 4.17
C GLN A 260 0.59 -23.70 3.12
N ASN A 261 1.14 -24.44 2.17
CA ASN A 261 2.19 -24.00 1.24
C ASN A 261 1.67 -23.54 -0.14
N SER A 262 0.40 -23.76 -0.50
CA SER A 262 -0.12 -23.43 -1.85
C SER A 262 -1.43 -22.63 -1.84
N GLN A 263 -1.78 -22.01 -0.73
CA GLN A 263 -3.04 -21.28 -0.63
C GLN A 263 -3.00 -19.95 -1.37
N VAL A 264 -3.88 -19.80 -2.35
CA VAL A 264 -4.18 -18.51 -3.00
C VAL A 264 -5.43 -17.92 -2.36
N ILE A 265 -5.33 -16.71 -1.82
CA ILE A 265 -6.45 -15.99 -1.21
C ILE A 265 -7.12 -15.13 -2.29
N CYS A 266 -8.31 -15.52 -2.71
CA CYS A 266 -9.12 -14.73 -3.64
C CYS A 266 -9.88 -13.65 -2.87
N VAL A 267 -9.63 -12.39 -3.20
CA VAL A 267 -10.26 -11.22 -2.57
C VAL A 267 -11.17 -10.54 -3.59
N CYS A 268 -12.45 -10.40 -3.23
CA CYS A 268 -13.43 -9.67 -4.02
C CYS A 268 -14.19 -8.68 -3.14
N ILE A 269 -14.23 -7.42 -3.56
CA ILE A 269 -15.14 -6.43 -3.00
C ILE A 269 -16.33 -6.35 -3.94
N PHE A 270 -17.52 -6.41 -3.39
CA PHE A 270 -18.73 -6.39 -4.20
C PHE A 270 -19.80 -5.50 -3.57
N ARG A 271 -20.65 -4.95 -4.43
CA ARG A 271 -21.83 -4.20 -4.06
C ARG A 271 -23.11 -4.93 -4.40
N ASN A 272 -23.11 -5.61 -5.52
CA ASN A 272 -24.18 -6.47 -5.98
C ASN A 272 -23.60 -7.52 -6.92
N PHE A 273 -23.62 -8.79 -6.52
CA PHE A 273 -23.22 -9.89 -7.39
C PHE A 273 -24.33 -10.35 -8.33
N GLY A 274 -25.58 -10.22 -7.89
CA GLY A 274 -26.72 -10.72 -8.64
C GLY A 274 -26.58 -12.19 -9.05
N ASP A 275 -27.14 -12.53 -10.20
CA ASP A 275 -27.09 -13.91 -10.76
C ASP A 275 -25.68 -14.32 -11.23
N PHE A 276 -24.76 -13.38 -11.36
CA PHE A 276 -23.40 -13.67 -11.81
C PHE A 276 -22.57 -14.40 -10.75
N PHE A 277 -22.95 -14.31 -9.47
CA PHE A 277 -22.19 -14.92 -8.38
C PHE A 277 -21.97 -16.42 -8.56
N GLN A 278 -22.98 -17.16 -8.98
CA GLN A 278 -22.86 -18.61 -9.17
C GLN A 278 -21.82 -18.97 -10.25
N LYS A 279 -21.80 -18.21 -11.34
CA LYS A 279 -20.78 -18.38 -12.39
C LYS A 279 -19.40 -18.00 -11.90
N TRP A 280 -19.32 -16.90 -11.14
CA TRP A 280 -18.08 -16.38 -10.59
C TRP A 280 -17.46 -17.38 -9.60
N ILE A 281 -18.21 -17.82 -8.58
CA ILE A 281 -17.68 -18.71 -7.55
C ILE A 281 -17.30 -20.09 -8.13
N ALA A 282 -18.13 -20.65 -9.02
CA ALA A 282 -17.83 -21.90 -9.69
C ALA A 282 -16.53 -21.84 -10.48
N HIS A 283 -16.31 -20.77 -11.25
CA HIS A 283 -15.07 -20.57 -12.01
C HIS A 283 -13.84 -20.58 -11.09
N TYR A 284 -13.89 -19.86 -9.97
CA TYR A 284 -12.73 -19.78 -9.07
C TYR A 284 -12.49 -21.09 -8.31
N ILE A 285 -13.53 -21.84 -7.98
CA ILE A 285 -13.39 -23.20 -7.44
C ILE A 285 -12.76 -24.12 -8.50
N ASP A 286 -13.24 -24.07 -9.74
CA ASP A 286 -12.75 -24.92 -10.85
C ASP A 286 -11.26 -24.70 -11.15
N ILE A 287 -10.74 -23.48 -10.96
CA ILE A 287 -9.31 -23.20 -11.12
C ILE A 287 -8.49 -23.46 -9.84
N GLY A 288 -9.09 -24.00 -8.77
CA GLY A 288 -8.41 -24.44 -7.56
C GLY A 288 -8.35 -23.42 -6.42
N VAL A 289 -9.09 -22.31 -6.49
CA VAL A 289 -9.20 -21.40 -5.34
C VAL A 289 -10.02 -22.05 -4.23
N ASN A 290 -9.46 -22.15 -3.04
CA ASN A 290 -10.10 -22.75 -1.88
C ASN A 290 -10.27 -21.79 -0.68
N LYS A 291 -9.67 -20.59 -0.74
CA LYS A 291 -9.87 -19.52 0.26
C LYS A 291 -10.38 -18.27 -0.41
N PHE A 292 -11.55 -17.81 0.06
CA PHE A 292 -12.20 -16.59 -0.42
C PHE A 292 -12.34 -15.56 0.69
N VAL A 293 -12.14 -14.30 0.36
CA VAL A 293 -12.42 -13.14 1.20
C VAL A 293 -13.39 -12.25 0.44
N LEU A 294 -14.64 -12.27 0.84
CA LEU A 294 -15.74 -11.56 0.19
C LEU A 294 -16.11 -10.36 1.04
N VAL A 295 -15.95 -9.15 0.51
CA VAL A 295 -16.24 -7.90 1.20
C VAL A 295 -17.47 -7.25 0.58
N GLY A 296 -18.60 -7.33 1.26
CA GLY A 296 -19.84 -6.71 0.80
C GLY A 296 -20.00 -5.28 1.31
N CYS A 297 -20.29 -4.38 0.39
CA CYS A 297 -20.63 -2.97 0.66
C CYS A 297 -22.12 -2.66 0.37
N GLY A 298 -22.94 -3.71 0.33
CA GLY A 298 -24.39 -3.64 0.15
C GLY A 298 -25.19 -3.84 1.44
N GLU A 299 -26.47 -4.11 1.24
CA GLU A 299 -27.40 -4.38 2.34
C GLU A 299 -27.07 -5.70 3.05
N PRO A 300 -27.41 -5.85 4.35
CA PRO A 300 -27.16 -7.08 5.10
C PRO A 300 -27.75 -8.35 4.47
N GLU A 301 -28.89 -8.23 3.80
CA GLU A 301 -29.61 -9.32 3.14
C GLU A 301 -28.79 -9.96 2.02
N GLU A 302 -27.98 -9.16 1.32
CA GLU A 302 -27.08 -9.67 0.27
C GLU A 302 -25.97 -10.53 0.87
N LEU A 303 -25.39 -10.11 2.00
CA LEU A 303 -24.38 -10.90 2.71
C LEU A 303 -24.96 -12.25 3.18
N ASP A 304 -26.20 -12.25 3.66
CA ASP A 304 -26.88 -13.49 4.07
C ASP A 304 -27.23 -14.40 2.88
N LEU A 305 -27.50 -13.81 1.72
CA LEU A 305 -27.66 -14.57 0.48
C LEU A 305 -26.33 -15.25 0.07
N ILE A 306 -25.24 -14.50 0.06
CA ILE A 306 -23.89 -15.02 -0.24
C ILE A 306 -23.53 -16.17 0.72
N LYS A 307 -23.73 -15.99 2.03
CA LYS A 307 -23.48 -17.05 3.02
C LYS A 307 -24.23 -18.33 2.69
N ARG A 308 -25.51 -18.22 2.35
CA ARG A 308 -26.33 -19.39 1.97
C ARG A 308 -25.88 -20.05 0.67
N GLN A 309 -25.37 -19.26 -0.28
CA GLN A 309 -24.90 -19.77 -1.56
C GLN A 309 -23.54 -20.48 -1.48
N VAL A 310 -22.72 -20.15 -0.49
CA VAL A 310 -21.41 -20.81 -0.27
C VAL A 310 -21.49 -21.92 0.78
N ASP A 311 -22.59 -22.01 1.52
CA ASP A 311 -22.80 -23.08 2.50
C ASP A 311 -22.81 -24.46 1.84
N GLY A 312 -22.07 -25.39 2.40
CA GLY A 312 -21.90 -26.74 1.85
C GLY A 312 -20.90 -26.87 0.69
N LEU A 313 -20.27 -25.78 0.23
CA LEU A 313 -19.15 -25.87 -0.69
C LEU A 313 -17.87 -26.24 0.06
N ASN A 314 -17.00 -27.03 -0.56
CA ASN A 314 -15.71 -27.43 0.01
C ASN A 314 -14.65 -26.31 -0.14
N ILE A 315 -14.93 -25.15 0.41
CA ILE A 315 -14.09 -23.94 0.35
C ILE A 315 -14.15 -23.20 1.68
N ASP A 316 -13.09 -22.44 1.98
CA ASP A 316 -13.08 -21.53 3.11
C ASP A 316 -13.48 -20.12 2.67
N VAL A 317 -14.47 -19.54 3.32
CA VAL A 317 -14.98 -18.20 2.99
C VAL A 317 -15.03 -17.31 4.21
N ASP A 318 -14.32 -16.20 4.17
CA ASP A 318 -14.49 -15.11 5.13
C ASP A 318 -15.35 -14.02 4.50
N VAL A 319 -16.46 -13.71 5.14
CA VAL A 319 -17.38 -12.66 4.70
C VAL A 319 -17.16 -11.43 5.59
N TRP A 320 -16.79 -10.34 4.95
CA TRP A 320 -16.62 -9.04 5.58
C TRP A 320 -17.75 -8.10 5.18
N ARG A 321 -18.12 -7.21 6.07
CA ARG A 321 -19.03 -6.11 5.80
C ARG A 321 -18.27 -4.79 5.82
N TRP A 322 -18.52 -3.99 4.81
CA TRP A 322 -18.13 -2.59 4.76
C TRP A 322 -19.40 -1.74 4.79
N SER A 323 -19.59 -0.93 5.85
CA SER A 323 -20.85 -0.22 6.13
C SER A 323 -20.86 1.25 5.69
N ASP A 324 -19.74 1.74 5.13
CA ASP A 324 -19.65 3.13 4.64
C ASP A 324 -20.06 3.26 3.17
N VAL A 325 -20.22 4.50 2.72
CA VAL A 325 -20.55 4.81 1.31
C VAL A 325 -19.43 4.35 0.38
N PHE A 326 -19.79 3.61 -0.67
CA PHE A 326 -18.84 3.13 -1.66
C PHE A 326 -18.07 4.30 -2.31
N ASN A 327 -16.76 4.12 -2.42
CA ASN A 327 -15.85 5.05 -3.09
C ASN A 327 -14.66 4.25 -3.62
N CYS A 328 -14.24 4.48 -4.86
CA CYS A 328 -13.16 3.70 -5.49
C CYS A 328 -11.82 3.79 -4.75
N ASN A 329 -11.51 4.91 -4.09
CA ASN A 329 -10.29 5.04 -3.28
C ASN A 329 -10.40 4.23 -2.00
N LYS A 330 -11.57 4.24 -1.35
CA LYS A 330 -11.86 3.39 -0.19
C LYS A 330 -11.79 1.92 -0.54
N GLU A 331 -12.28 1.52 -1.70
CA GLU A 331 -12.17 0.15 -2.20
C GLU A 331 -10.72 -0.32 -2.23
N CYS A 332 -9.82 0.47 -2.82
CA CYS A 332 -8.38 0.16 -2.84
C CYS A 332 -7.78 0.08 -1.44
N ALA A 333 -8.18 0.98 -0.55
CA ALA A 333 -7.77 0.98 0.84
C ALA A 333 -8.25 -0.26 1.59
N ILE A 334 -9.47 -0.73 1.33
CA ILE A 334 -10.01 -1.98 1.90
C ILE A 334 -9.25 -3.19 1.37
N LYS A 335 -8.99 -3.27 0.05
CA LYS A 335 -8.15 -4.32 -0.55
C LYS A 335 -6.81 -4.41 0.17
N GLN A 336 -6.15 -3.26 0.42
CA GLN A 336 -4.88 -3.23 1.15
C GLN A 336 -5.02 -3.70 2.60
N ARG A 337 -6.05 -3.27 3.34
CA ARG A 337 -6.29 -3.73 4.71
C ARG A 337 -6.55 -5.23 4.82
N ILE A 338 -7.30 -5.78 3.89
CA ILE A 338 -7.55 -7.23 3.82
C ILE A 338 -6.23 -7.98 3.61
N ILE A 339 -5.40 -7.54 2.67
CA ILE A 339 -4.10 -8.15 2.42
C ILE A 339 -3.21 -8.08 3.66
N ASP A 340 -3.13 -6.93 4.32
CA ASP A 340 -2.34 -6.75 5.54
C ASP A 340 -2.88 -7.60 6.71
N TYR A 341 -4.21 -7.78 6.81
CA TYR A 341 -4.84 -8.64 7.82
C TYR A 341 -4.45 -10.11 7.67
N TYR A 342 -4.50 -10.64 6.44
CA TYR A 342 -4.12 -12.02 6.17
C TYR A 342 -2.60 -12.22 6.12
N GLY A 343 -1.82 -11.17 5.87
CA GLY A 343 -0.38 -11.10 6.08
C GLY A 343 0.49 -11.40 4.87
N ILE A 344 1.80 -11.29 5.08
CA ILE A 344 2.84 -11.45 4.07
C ILE A 344 3.12 -12.91 3.70
N ASN A 345 3.88 -13.09 2.60
CA ASN A 345 4.30 -14.39 2.05
C ASN A 345 3.13 -15.28 1.57
N LYS A 346 2.01 -14.68 1.24
CA LYS A 346 0.83 -15.35 0.67
C LYS A 346 0.54 -14.83 -0.73
N TRP A 347 -0.04 -15.67 -1.55
CA TRP A 347 -0.55 -15.29 -2.86
C TRP A 347 -1.95 -14.71 -2.72
N TYR A 348 -2.16 -13.56 -3.34
CA TYR A 348 -3.46 -12.90 -3.41
C TYR A 348 -3.91 -12.82 -4.86
N LEU A 349 -5.16 -13.16 -5.08
CA LEU A 349 -5.86 -12.97 -6.33
C LEU A 349 -6.93 -11.89 -6.12
N LEU A 350 -6.67 -10.69 -6.63
CA LEU A 350 -7.59 -9.56 -6.55
C LEU A 350 -8.43 -9.48 -7.81
N VAL A 351 -9.72 -9.67 -7.67
CA VAL A 351 -10.68 -9.67 -8.78
C VAL A 351 -11.96 -8.95 -8.40
N ASP A 352 -12.59 -8.32 -9.37
CA ASP A 352 -13.88 -7.69 -9.16
C ASP A 352 -15.03 -8.68 -9.38
N SER A 353 -16.22 -8.30 -8.95
CA SER A 353 -17.41 -9.17 -9.01
C SER A 353 -17.92 -9.50 -10.43
N ASP A 354 -17.36 -8.85 -11.45
CA ASP A 354 -17.67 -9.04 -12.86
C ASP A 354 -16.48 -9.56 -13.69
N GLU A 355 -15.44 -10.08 -13.03
CA GLU A 355 -14.22 -10.56 -13.66
C GLU A 355 -14.01 -12.06 -13.47
N LEU A 356 -13.53 -12.75 -14.51
CA LEU A 356 -13.05 -14.14 -14.44
C LEU A 356 -11.59 -14.20 -14.85
N PHE A 357 -10.74 -14.58 -13.91
CA PHE A 357 -9.28 -14.68 -14.09
C PHE A 357 -8.90 -15.97 -14.82
N ILE A 358 -8.06 -15.85 -15.85
CA ILE A 358 -7.57 -16.95 -16.67
C ILE A 358 -6.05 -16.86 -16.77
N PHE A 359 -5.38 -17.97 -16.47
CA PHE A 359 -3.94 -18.13 -16.60
C PHE A 359 -3.59 -19.27 -17.60
N PRO A 360 -2.38 -19.32 -18.15
CA PRO A 360 -1.98 -20.37 -19.07
C PRO A 360 -2.20 -21.77 -18.49
N ASP A 361 -2.81 -22.66 -19.26
CA ASP A 361 -3.11 -24.05 -18.88
C ASP A 361 -4.08 -24.21 -17.67
N PHE A 362 -4.87 -23.19 -17.31
CA PHE A 362 -5.74 -23.21 -16.13
C PHE A 362 -6.74 -24.38 -16.09
N ARG A 363 -7.06 -25.00 -17.24
CA ARG A 363 -7.90 -26.21 -17.33
C ARG A 363 -7.17 -27.51 -16.96
N LYS A 364 -5.84 -27.46 -16.87
CA LYS A 364 -4.98 -28.62 -16.62
C LYS A 364 -4.18 -28.49 -15.33
N THR A 365 -4.06 -27.26 -14.82
CA THR A 365 -3.21 -26.90 -13.69
C THR A 365 -4.04 -26.10 -12.69
N ASP A 366 -3.98 -26.49 -11.45
CA ASP A 366 -4.55 -25.77 -10.31
C ASP A 366 -3.77 -24.45 -10.07
N ILE A 367 -4.46 -23.40 -9.60
CA ILE A 367 -3.83 -22.10 -9.37
C ILE A 367 -2.73 -22.15 -8.30
N GLY A 368 -2.84 -23.04 -7.31
CA GLY A 368 -1.82 -23.28 -6.31
C GLY A 368 -0.53 -23.83 -6.95
N ASP A 369 -0.65 -24.86 -7.77
CA ASP A 369 0.49 -25.43 -8.52
C ASP A 369 1.08 -24.39 -9.49
N TYR A 370 0.23 -23.58 -10.10
CA TYR A 370 0.67 -22.49 -10.97
C TYR A 370 1.51 -21.45 -10.20
N THR A 371 1.10 -21.07 -8.99
CA THR A 371 1.87 -20.12 -8.16
C THR A 371 3.19 -20.71 -7.70
N ILE A 372 3.26 -22.02 -7.41
CA ILE A 372 4.54 -22.70 -7.11
C ILE A 372 5.50 -22.58 -8.29
N LYS A 373 5.00 -22.81 -9.53
CA LYS A 373 5.81 -22.63 -10.74
C LYS A 373 6.29 -21.19 -10.92
N LEU A 374 5.41 -20.20 -10.67
CA LEU A 374 5.81 -18.79 -10.70
C LEU A 374 6.95 -18.48 -9.70
N GLU A 375 6.89 -19.05 -8.50
CA GLU A 375 7.96 -18.88 -7.49
C GLU A 375 9.29 -19.51 -7.95
N GLN A 376 9.25 -20.69 -8.56
CA GLN A 376 10.44 -21.34 -9.13
C GLN A 376 11.06 -20.46 -10.22
N ASP A 377 10.24 -19.79 -11.03
CA ASP A 377 10.64 -18.84 -12.05
C ASP A 377 11.01 -17.45 -11.47
N LYS A 378 10.95 -17.26 -10.14
CA LYS A 378 11.16 -15.99 -9.42
C LYS A 378 10.20 -14.87 -9.83
N VAL A 379 9.00 -15.24 -10.25
CA VAL A 379 7.93 -14.32 -10.61
C VAL A 379 6.96 -14.24 -9.43
N LEU A 380 7.01 -13.14 -8.69
CA LEU A 380 6.15 -12.93 -7.51
C LEU A 380 4.98 -12.00 -7.81
N LEU A 381 4.91 -11.43 -9.00
CA LEU A 381 3.93 -10.44 -9.39
C LEU A 381 3.61 -10.60 -10.88
N THR A 382 2.33 -10.55 -11.24
CA THR A 382 1.85 -10.80 -12.59
C THR A 382 0.85 -9.75 -13.02
N LYS A 383 0.81 -9.46 -14.32
CA LYS A 383 -0.10 -8.49 -14.94
C LYS A 383 -1.08 -9.19 -15.86
N SER A 384 -2.35 -8.84 -15.71
CA SER A 384 -3.46 -9.32 -16.54
C SER A 384 -3.90 -8.25 -17.54
N LEU A 385 -4.33 -8.68 -18.71
CA LEU A 385 -5.09 -7.88 -19.67
C LEU A 385 -6.58 -8.08 -19.38
N MET A 386 -7.32 -7.03 -19.13
CA MET A 386 -8.77 -7.05 -19.00
C MET A 386 -9.40 -7.02 -20.39
N VAL A 387 -10.17 -8.03 -20.71
CA VAL A 387 -10.79 -8.21 -22.02
C VAL A 387 -12.31 -8.26 -21.85
N ASP A 388 -13.01 -7.27 -22.37
CA ASP A 388 -14.46 -7.21 -22.26
C ASP A 388 -15.10 -8.30 -23.09
N ILE A 389 -15.94 -9.11 -22.45
CA ILE A 389 -16.72 -10.16 -23.10
C ILE A 389 -18.17 -9.70 -23.35
N TYR A 390 -18.71 -10.02 -24.52
CA TYR A 390 -20.01 -9.56 -24.95
C TYR A 390 -20.74 -10.57 -25.83
N PRO A 391 -22.08 -10.45 -25.97
CA PRO A 391 -22.88 -11.27 -26.87
C PRO A 391 -22.87 -10.71 -28.31
N LYS A 392 -23.34 -11.48 -29.27
CA LYS A 392 -23.67 -11.04 -30.62
C LYS A 392 -25.12 -10.58 -30.68
N GLY A 393 -25.39 -9.50 -31.41
CA GLY A 393 -26.71 -8.88 -31.56
C GLY A 393 -27.03 -7.85 -30.50
N ASN A 394 -28.21 -7.27 -30.53
CA ASN A 394 -28.60 -6.17 -29.65
C ASN A 394 -28.49 -6.59 -28.18
N ILE A 395 -27.51 -5.98 -27.47
CA ILE A 395 -27.19 -6.31 -26.07
C ILE A 395 -28.37 -6.03 -25.13
N LEU A 396 -29.23 -5.08 -25.45
CA LEU A 396 -30.37 -4.71 -24.60
C LEU A 396 -31.44 -5.82 -24.52
N SER A 397 -31.47 -6.70 -25.51
CA SER A 397 -32.39 -7.83 -25.54
C SER A 397 -31.85 -9.12 -24.94
N LYS A 398 -30.56 -9.16 -24.58
CA LYS A 398 -29.87 -10.34 -24.10
C LYS A 398 -30.11 -10.56 -22.61
N LYS A 399 -30.52 -11.77 -22.24
CA LYS A 399 -30.85 -12.17 -20.86
C LYS A 399 -30.05 -13.37 -20.35
N ASN A 400 -29.50 -14.19 -21.26
CA ASN A 400 -28.77 -15.38 -20.89
C ASN A 400 -27.27 -15.16 -20.98
N LEU A 401 -26.56 -15.19 -19.85
CA LEU A 401 -25.10 -15.02 -19.75
C LEU A 401 -24.30 -16.03 -20.61
N ALA A 402 -24.87 -17.15 -21.01
CA ALA A 402 -24.22 -18.09 -21.92
C ALA A 402 -23.99 -17.51 -23.34
N GLU A 403 -24.68 -16.41 -23.68
CA GLU A 403 -24.48 -15.71 -24.95
C GLU A 403 -23.24 -14.79 -24.92
N TRP A 404 -22.66 -14.43 -23.73
CA TRP A 404 -21.43 -13.68 -23.59
C TRP A 404 -20.23 -14.57 -23.89
N ARG A 405 -19.78 -14.55 -25.13
CA ARG A 405 -18.73 -15.44 -25.63
C ARG A 405 -17.82 -14.82 -26.69
N TYR A 406 -18.00 -13.54 -27.01
CA TYR A 406 -17.15 -12.83 -27.96
C TYR A 406 -16.30 -11.79 -27.26
N VAL A 407 -15.09 -11.60 -27.78
CA VAL A 407 -14.13 -10.55 -27.38
C VAL A 407 -13.51 -9.92 -28.61
N ASP A 408 -12.93 -8.73 -28.48
CA ASP A 408 -12.15 -8.15 -29.58
C ASP A 408 -10.81 -8.88 -29.70
N LYS A 409 -10.44 -9.33 -30.91
CA LYS A 409 -9.14 -9.97 -31.20
C LYS A 409 -8.00 -8.98 -31.45
N SER A 410 -8.30 -7.68 -31.52
CA SER A 410 -7.35 -6.61 -31.83
C SER A 410 -7.87 -5.26 -31.31
N GLY A 411 -7.07 -4.20 -31.51
CA GLY A 411 -7.44 -2.86 -31.09
C GLY A 411 -7.00 -2.53 -29.66
N TYR A 412 -6.08 -3.32 -29.10
CA TYR A 412 -5.42 -3.04 -27.85
C TYR A 412 -4.16 -2.22 -28.11
N CYS A 413 -3.99 -1.16 -27.35
CA CYS A 413 -2.91 -0.21 -27.48
C CYS A 413 -2.21 -0.03 -26.15
N CYS A 414 -0.97 0.45 -26.19
CA CYS A 414 -0.26 0.86 -24.99
C CYS A 414 0.35 2.26 -25.14
N GLU A 415 0.49 2.94 -24.03
CA GLU A 415 1.16 4.23 -23.95
C GLU A 415 2.11 4.25 -22.75
N SER A 416 3.25 4.93 -22.89
CA SER A 416 4.16 5.16 -21.78
C SER A 416 3.59 6.20 -20.83
N ARG A 417 3.78 5.98 -19.53
CA ARG A 417 3.39 6.87 -18.44
C ARG A 417 4.62 7.29 -17.63
N PRO A 418 4.56 8.44 -16.92
CA PRO A 418 5.60 8.79 -15.95
C PRO A 418 5.86 7.65 -14.96
N GLY A 419 7.14 7.34 -14.70
CA GLY A 419 7.54 6.16 -13.92
C GLY A 419 7.85 4.93 -14.78
N ASP A 420 7.97 5.11 -16.10
CA ASP A 420 8.42 4.11 -17.09
C ASP A 420 7.57 2.83 -17.16
N PHE A 421 6.29 2.91 -16.81
CA PHE A 421 5.38 1.79 -16.99
C PHE A 421 4.42 1.98 -18.18
N LEU A 422 4.00 0.88 -18.78
CA LEU A 422 3.06 0.88 -19.90
C LEU A 422 1.62 0.80 -19.37
N ARG A 423 0.79 1.75 -19.82
CA ARG A 423 -0.65 1.69 -19.66
C ARG A 423 -1.28 1.11 -20.92
N PHE A 424 -2.08 0.08 -20.75
CA PHE A 424 -2.85 -0.54 -21.81
C PHE A 424 -4.27 0.02 -21.83
N TYR A 425 -4.80 0.23 -23.02
CA TYR A 425 -6.19 0.65 -23.28
C TYR A 425 -6.65 0.07 -24.62
N GLY A 426 -7.93 0.15 -24.93
CA GLY A 426 -8.45 -0.36 -26.20
C GLY A 426 -9.62 -1.34 -26.03
N GLY A 427 -9.75 -2.24 -27.00
CA GLY A 427 -10.82 -3.21 -27.06
C GLY A 427 -12.21 -2.59 -27.28
N MET A 428 -13.26 -3.36 -26.99
CA MET A 428 -14.66 -3.04 -27.30
C MET A 428 -15.11 -1.69 -26.70
N ARG A 429 -14.72 -1.36 -25.46
CA ARG A 429 -15.09 -0.07 -24.84
C ARG A 429 -14.55 1.13 -25.60
N THR A 430 -13.32 1.05 -26.08
CA THR A 430 -12.74 2.11 -26.90
C THR A 430 -13.40 2.17 -28.29
N ARG A 431 -13.61 1.01 -28.92
CA ARG A 431 -14.20 0.91 -30.26
C ARG A 431 -15.64 1.43 -30.31
N VAL A 432 -16.46 1.01 -29.37
CA VAL A 432 -17.91 1.31 -29.41
C VAL A 432 -18.25 2.61 -28.70
N PHE A 433 -17.62 2.88 -27.55
CA PHE A 433 -18.00 4.00 -26.69
C PHE A 433 -16.96 5.14 -26.67
N GLY A 434 -15.81 4.97 -27.33
CA GLY A 434 -14.74 5.98 -27.35
C GLY A 434 -14.06 6.17 -25.97
N ILE A 435 -14.10 5.15 -25.11
CA ILE A 435 -13.56 5.22 -23.75
C ILE A 435 -12.15 4.64 -23.72
N LYS A 436 -11.20 5.40 -23.16
CA LYS A 436 -9.80 5.00 -22.99
C LYS A 436 -9.48 4.71 -21.52
N SER A 437 -10.22 3.79 -20.91
CA SER A 437 -9.90 3.30 -19.55
C SER A 437 -8.68 2.40 -19.57
N SER A 438 -7.96 2.30 -18.43
CA SER A 438 -6.92 1.29 -18.25
C SER A 438 -7.55 -0.11 -18.26
N ILE A 439 -6.91 -1.03 -18.99
CA ILE A 439 -7.37 -2.42 -19.13
C ILE A 439 -6.34 -3.45 -18.67
N GLN A 440 -5.30 -3.03 -17.95
CA GLN A 440 -4.43 -3.95 -17.23
C GLN A 440 -4.74 -3.93 -15.74
N LYS A 441 -4.43 -5.04 -15.06
CA LYS A 441 -4.60 -5.18 -13.62
C LYS A 441 -3.52 -6.08 -13.05
N ILE A 442 -3.01 -5.74 -11.86
CA ILE A 442 -2.16 -6.65 -11.09
C ILE A 442 -3.10 -7.53 -10.27
N SER A 443 -3.50 -8.66 -10.85
CA SER A 443 -4.52 -9.52 -10.24
C SER A 443 -3.93 -10.57 -9.33
N LEU A 444 -2.83 -11.21 -9.71
CA LEU A 444 -2.21 -12.31 -8.95
C LEU A 444 -0.79 -11.93 -8.55
N PHE A 445 -0.52 -11.87 -7.25
CA PHE A 445 0.81 -11.56 -6.72
C PHE A 445 1.04 -12.17 -5.34
N LYS A 446 2.32 -12.43 -5.02
CA LYS A 446 2.75 -12.82 -3.67
C LYS A 446 3.08 -11.57 -2.88
N TYR A 447 2.29 -11.30 -1.84
CA TYR A 447 2.49 -10.12 -1.01
C TYR A 447 3.72 -10.28 -0.12
N THR A 448 4.72 -9.43 -0.30
CA THR A 448 5.96 -9.44 0.48
C THR A 448 5.98 -8.38 1.58
N GLY A 449 5.00 -7.50 1.60
CA GLY A 449 4.94 -6.33 2.47
C GLY A 449 5.55 -5.07 1.84
N ASN A 450 6.07 -5.16 0.61
CA ASN A 450 6.64 -4.02 -0.11
C ASN A 450 5.69 -3.45 -1.16
N GLU A 451 4.69 -4.20 -1.54
CA GLU A 451 3.67 -3.82 -2.50
C GLU A 451 2.55 -3.05 -1.79
N PHE A 452 1.95 -2.10 -2.51
CA PHE A 452 0.80 -1.35 -2.04
C PHE A 452 -0.18 -1.15 -3.20
N ILE A 453 -1.48 -1.30 -2.95
CA ILE A 453 -2.51 -1.09 -3.95
C ILE A 453 -2.66 0.40 -4.20
N ALA A 454 -2.14 0.87 -5.34
CA ALA A 454 -2.21 2.28 -5.72
C ALA A 454 -3.59 2.64 -6.28
N ASN A 455 -4.18 1.75 -7.07
CA ASN A 455 -5.56 1.79 -7.56
C ASN A 455 -5.96 0.40 -8.08
N ASP A 456 -7.13 0.26 -8.69
CA ASP A 456 -7.64 -1.01 -9.23
C ASP A 456 -6.76 -1.62 -10.34
N HIS A 457 -5.90 -0.83 -10.97
CA HIS A 457 -5.09 -1.24 -12.11
C HIS A 457 -3.60 -1.37 -11.80
N PHE A 458 -3.12 -0.70 -10.76
CA PHE A 458 -1.70 -0.54 -10.47
C PHE A 458 -1.38 -0.78 -9.00
N ILE A 459 -0.19 -1.29 -8.78
CA ILE A 459 0.41 -1.36 -7.45
C ILE A 459 1.59 -0.39 -7.35
N TYR A 460 2.02 -0.18 -6.13
CA TYR A 460 3.14 0.67 -5.78
C TYR A 460 4.26 -0.15 -5.12
N PRO A 461 5.55 0.11 -5.35
CA PRO A 461 6.14 1.12 -6.26
C PRO A 461 5.75 0.94 -7.72
N TYR A 462 5.62 2.05 -8.48
CA TYR A 462 5.13 1.98 -9.86
C TYR A 462 6.01 1.20 -10.82
N GLU A 463 7.31 1.11 -10.54
CA GLU A 463 8.28 0.31 -11.29
C GLU A 463 7.87 -1.17 -11.35
N LEU A 464 7.14 -1.65 -10.33
CA LEU A 464 6.63 -3.02 -10.29
C LEU A 464 5.58 -3.30 -11.39
N ASN A 465 4.95 -2.26 -11.95
CA ASN A 465 4.00 -2.42 -13.05
C ASN A 465 4.69 -2.59 -14.41
N ASN A 466 6.02 -2.42 -14.48
CA ASN A 466 6.81 -2.60 -15.71
C ASN A 466 7.15 -4.08 -15.97
N ILE A 467 6.12 -4.92 -16.00
CA ILE A 467 6.20 -6.35 -16.27
C ILE A 467 5.30 -6.71 -17.47
N PRO A 468 5.60 -7.79 -18.19
CA PRO A 468 4.78 -8.21 -19.31
C PRO A 468 3.40 -8.66 -18.88
N LEU A 469 2.43 -8.52 -19.78
CA LEU A 469 1.13 -9.17 -19.64
C LEU A 469 1.31 -10.69 -19.65
N ARG A 470 0.61 -11.39 -18.75
CA ARG A 470 0.73 -12.85 -18.59
C ARG A 470 -0.61 -13.54 -18.52
N HIS A 471 -1.64 -12.83 -18.06
CA HIS A 471 -2.97 -13.38 -17.77
C HIS A 471 -4.06 -12.60 -18.50
N ILE A 472 -5.24 -13.19 -18.58
CA ILE A 472 -6.46 -12.55 -19.08
C ILE A 472 -7.45 -12.43 -17.92
N LEU A 473 -8.14 -11.30 -17.85
CA LEU A 473 -9.36 -11.12 -17.07
C LEU A 473 -10.52 -10.96 -18.04
N LEU A 474 -11.40 -11.95 -18.14
CA LEU A 474 -12.66 -11.81 -18.86
C LEU A 474 -13.60 -10.92 -18.04
N HIS A 475 -13.91 -9.76 -18.59
CA HIS A 475 -14.66 -8.73 -17.90
C HIS A 475 -16.08 -8.65 -18.45
N TYR A 476 -17.05 -8.98 -17.62
CA TYR A 476 -18.48 -9.02 -17.92
C TYR A 476 -19.14 -7.66 -17.65
N LYS A 477 -18.60 -6.59 -18.25
CA LYS A 477 -19.03 -5.20 -18.00
C LYS A 477 -20.52 -4.97 -18.27
N PHE A 478 -21.03 -5.51 -19.37
CA PHE A 478 -22.40 -5.34 -19.81
C PHE A 478 -23.23 -6.60 -19.57
N GLN A 479 -23.40 -6.98 -18.31
CA GLN A 479 -24.23 -8.13 -17.93
C GLN A 479 -25.71 -7.91 -18.27
N PRO A 480 -26.57 -8.95 -18.28
CA PRO A 480 -28.00 -8.74 -18.39
C PRO A 480 -28.51 -7.69 -17.38
N ASP A 481 -29.44 -6.86 -17.83
CA ASP A 481 -30.07 -5.80 -17.03
C ASP A 481 -29.14 -4.68 -16.48
N PHE A 482 -27.94 -4.53 -17.04
CA PHE A 482 -26.94 -3.55 -16.61
C PHE A 482 -27.44 -2.09 -16.63
N LEU A 483 -28.44 -1.75 -17.45
CA LEU A 483 -28.94 -0.37 -17.58
C LEU A 483 -29.48 0.20 -16.27
N GLY A 484 -30.25 -0.60 -15.55
CA GLY A 484 -30.79 -0.19 -14.23
C GLY A 484 -29.68 0.11 -13.26
N TYR A 485 -28.71 -0.78 -13.19
CA TYR A 485 -27.53 -0.64 -12.34
C TYR A 485 -26.70 0.60 -12.70
N TYR A 486 -26.44 0.86 -13.98
CA TYR A 486 -25.68 2.03 -14.42
C TYR A 486 -26.36 3.36 -14.07
N LYS A 487 -27.70 3.42 -14.17
CA LYS A 487 -28.46 4.61 -13.74
C LYS A 487 -28.31 4.86 -12.25
N THR A 488 -28.31 3.81 -11.44
CA THR A 488 -28.04 3.93 -10.00
C THR A 488 -26.64 4.48 -9.74
N LEU A 489 -25.59 3.92 -10.37
CA LEU A 489 -24.20 4.37 -10.21
C LEU A 489 -23.99 5.84 -10.61
N ILE A 490 -24.70 6.30 -11.66
CA ILE A 490 -24.64 7.70 -12.10
C ILE A 490 -25.31 8.62 -11.09
N ASN A 491 -26.49 8.25 -10.59
CA ASN A 491 -27.24 9.05 -9.62
C ASN A 491 -26.46 9.21 -8.31
N GLU A 492 -25.70 8.21 -7.91
CA GLU A 492 -24.90 8.22 -6.69
C GLU A 492 -23.56 8.95 -6.87
N GLY A 493 -23.04 9.06 -8.11
CA GLY A 493 -21.77 9.73 -8.41
C GLY A 493 -20.53 9.11 -7.75
N VAL A 494 -20.59 7.83 -7.35
CA VAL A 494 -19.60 7.18 -6.46
C VAL A 494 -18.38 6.59 -7.18
N HIS A 495 -18.42 6.52 -8.51
CA HIS A 495 -17.30 6.00 -9.32
C HIS A 495 -16.36 7.12 -9.79
N TRP A 496 -15.20 6.71 -10.30
CA TRP A 496 -14.15 7.59 -10.79
C TRP A 496 -14.71 8.72 -11.67
N ASN A 497 -14.25 9.95 -11.41
CA ASN A 497 -14.61 11.17 -12.14
C ASN A 497 -16.13 11.33 -12.28
N ASP A 498 -16.85 11.25 -11.15
CA ASP A 498 -18.30 11.42 -11.07
C ASP A 498 -19.06 10.48 -12.04
N SER A 499 -18.67 9.23 -12.06
CA SER A 499 -19.26 8.18 -12.92
C SER A 499 -19.25 8.52 -14.42
N SER A 500 -18.29 9.30 -14.89
CA SER A 500 -18.21 9.81 -16.28
C SER A 500 -18.21 8.70 -17.33
N GLU A 501 -17.61 7.54 -17.03
CA GLU A 501 -17.61 6.38 -17.91
C GLU A 501 -19.03 5.83 -18.12
N TYR A 502 -19.80 5.67 -17.04
CA TYR A 502 -21.19 5.19 -17.12
C TYR A 502 -22.11 6.20 -17.81
N LYS A 503 -21.93 7.50 -17.59
CA LYS A 503 -22.64 8.57 -18.33
C LYS A 503 -22.39 8.45 -19.82
N LYS A 504 -21.14 8.15 -20.23
CA LYS A 504 -20.79 7.96 -21.62
C LYS A 504 -21.45 6.72 -22.22
N TYR A 505 -21.47 5.60 -21.50
CA TYR A 505 -22.19 4.38 -21.92
C TYR A 505 -23.66 4.69 -22.19
N LEU A 506 -24.38 5.28 -21.22
CA LEU A 506 -25.78 5.60 -21.37
C LEU A 506 -26.03 6.57 -22.53
N SER A 507 -25.18 7.60 -22.72
CA SER A 507 -25.34 8.56 -23.81
C SER A 507 -25.29 7.91 -25.19
N VAL A 508 -24.41 6.91 -25.38
CA VAL A 508 -24.31 6.16 -26.63
C VAL A 508 -25.49 5.20 -26.80
N ILE A 509 -25.90 4.55 -25.73
CA ILE A 509 -27.03 3.60 -25.72
C ILE A 509 -28.35 4.31 -26.01
N GLU A 510 -28.60 5.45 -25.39
CA GLU A 510 -29.83 6.24 -25.59
C GLU A 510 -29.91 6.92 -26.95
N ALA A 511 -28.75 7.19 -27.56
CA ALA A 511 -28.71 7.71 -28.94
C ALA A 511 -29.01 6.66 -30.02
N ASN A 512 -28.98 5.36 -29.66
CA ASN A 512 -29.15 4.24 -30.54
C ASN A 512 -30.22 3.29 -29.99
N ASN A 513 -31.25 2.98 -30.74
CA ASN A 513 -32.31 2.06 -30.34
C ASN A 513 -31.82 0.60 -30.18
N GLU A 514 -30.73 0.26 -30.86
CA GLU A 514 -30.10 -1.05 -30.85
C GLU A 514 -28.58 -0.88 -30.77
N ILE A 515 -27.93 -1.70 -29.93
CA ILE A 515 -26.47 -1.72 -29.83
C ILE A 515 -26.00 -3.16 -29.97
N ASP A 516 -25.29 -3.42 -31.06
CA ASP A 516 -24.53 -4.65 -31.25
C ASP A 516 -23.05 -4.36 -30.97
N LEU A 517 -22.49 -5.03 -29.98
CA LEU A 517 -21.07 -4.92 -29.64
C LEU A 517 -20.21 -5.81 -30.54
N TYR A 518 -20.83 -6.75 -31.26
CA TYR A 518 -20.15 -7.66 -32.17
C TYR A 518 -19.81 -6.98 -33.49
N ASP A 519 -18.62 -7.24 -33.98
CA ASP A 519 -18.12 -6.82 -35.30
C ASP A 519 -17.46 -8.03 -35.97
N GLU A 520 -17.90 -8.40 -37.16
CA GLU A 520 -17.44 -9.61 -37.85
C GLU A 520 -15.95 -9.64 -38.19
N TYR A 521 -15.30 -8.47 -38.28
CA TYR A 521 -13.87 -8.33 -38.60
C TYR A 521 -12.99 -8.31 -37.36
N ILE A 522 -13.53 -7.90 -36.21
CA ILE A 522 -12.78 -7.64 -34.98
C ILE A 522 -13.11 -8.66 -33.88
N SER A 523 -14.36 -9.10 -33.80
CA SER A 523 -14.78 -10.03 -32.77
C SER A 523 -14.32 -11.47 -33.06
N MET A 524 -13.90 -12.16 -32.02
CA MET A 524 -13.65 -13.59 -32.03
C MET A 524 -14.43 -14.26 -30.90
N GLU A 525 -14.85 -15.50 -31.10
CA GLU A 525 -15.40 -16.32 -30.01
C GLU A 525 -14.27 -16.70 -29.04
N VAL A 526 -14.54 -16.65 -27.75
CA VAL A 526 -13.56 -16.99 -26.73
C VAL A 526 -13.17 -18.46 -26.86
N ASP A 527 -11.95 -18.67 -27.21
CA ASP A 527 -11.29 -19.97 -27.21
C ASP A 527 -10.11 -19.91 -26.23
N TYR A 528 -10.19 -20.69 -25.18
CA TYR A 528 -9.22 -20.67 -24.09
C TYR A 528 -7.84 -21.19 -24.47
N ASP A 529 -7.69 -21.88 -25.58
CA ASP A 529 -6.39 -22.34 -26.07
C ASP A 529 -5.67 -21.23 -26.87
N THR A 530 -6.42 -20.33 -27.49
CA THR A 530 -5.87 -19.25 -28.35
C THR A 530 -6.00 -17.85 -27.75
N ILE A 531 -6.80 -17.63 -26.71
CA ILE A 531 -7.05 -16.31 -26.16
C ILE A 531 -5.76 -15.59 -25.69
N PHE A 532 -4.75 -16.34 -25.30
CA PHE A 532 -3.45 -15.77 -24.89
C PHE A 532 -2.64 -15.16 -26.04
N GLU A 533 -3.07 -15.35 -27.31
CA GLU A 533 -2.50 -14.60 -28.44
C GLU A 533 -2.74 -13.08 -28.29
N LEU A 534 -3.76 -12.67 -27.54
CA LEU A 534 -4.03 -11.25 -27.21
C LEU A 534 -2.92 -10.60 -26.38
N LEU A 535 -2.01 -11.38 -25.79
CA LEU A 535 -0.91 -10.88 -24.98
C LEU A 535 0.39 -10.66 -25.77
N LYS A 536 0.41 -11.07 -27.05
CA LYS A 536 1.54 -10.92 -27.96
C LYS A 536 1.47 -9.58 -28.69
#